data_100bd79776872da6d8d03dc77a908c74
#
_entry.id   100bd79776872da6d8d03dc77a908c74
#
_cell.length_a   1.000
_cell.length_b   1.000
_cell.length_c   1.000
_cell.angle_alpha   90.00
_cell.angle_beta   90.00
_cell.angle_gamma   90.00
#
_symmetry.space_group_name_H-M   'P 1'
#
loop_
_entity.id
_entity.type
_entity.pdbx_description
1 polymer ?
#
loop_
_entity_poly.entity_id
_entity_poly.type
_entity_poly.pdbx_seq_one_letter_code
_entity_poly.pdbx_strand_id
1 'polypeptide(L)' 'MLASRQQLMESHEVFRKLAQEHTQYEQRLDSLLHKRYLTDDEKLEEVRLKKLKLRLKDQMESIAREFGVHVQQSHVA' A
#
# COMPACT_ATOMS: atom_id res chain seq x y z
N MET A 1 15.71 1.76 -20.60
CA MET A 1 15.45 0.59 -19.75
C MET A 1 14.53 1.00 -18.60
N LEU A 2 13.46 0.28 -18.42
CA LEU A 2 12.53 0.58 -17.33
C LEU A 2 13.07 0.05 -16.02
N ALA A 3 12.98 0.87 -14.96
CA ALA A 3 13.33 0.41 -13.63
C ALA A 3 12.27 -0.57 -13.12
N SER A 4 12.69 -1.60 -12.44
CA SER A 4 11.76 -2.52 -11.81
C SER A 4 11.30 -1.96 -10.47
N ARG A 5 10.19 -2.49 -9.96
CA ARG A 5 9.71 -2.13 -8.63
C ARG A 5 10.78 -2.41 -7.57
N GLN A 6 11.49 -3.52 -7.71
CA GLN A 6 12.55 -3.88 -6.79
C GLN A 6 13.70 -2.86 -6.83
N GLN A 7 14.04 -2.37 -8.01
CA GLN A 7 15.06 -1.33 -8.13
C GLN A 7 14.63 -0.05 -7.43
N LEU A 8 13.36 0.32 -7.51
CA LEU A 8 12.84 1.45 -6.77
C LEU A 8 12.94 1.23 -5.27
N MET A 9 12.63 0.03 -4.80
CA MET A 9 12.75 -0.30 -3.38
C MET A 9 14.18 -0.13 -2.88
N GLU A 10 15.15 -0.45 -3.71
CA GLU A 10 16.56 -0.36 -3.35
C GLU A 10 17.13 1.05 -3.44
N SER A 11 16.69 1.83 -4.42
CA SER A 11 17.31 3.11 -4.74
C SER A 11 16.48 4.33 -4.35
N HIS A 12 15.18 4.18 -4.16
CA HIS A 12 14.29 5.31 -3.86
C HIS A 12 13.78 5.21 -2.42
N GLU A 13 14.33 6.05 -1.56
CA GLU A 13 14.04 6.00 -0.14
C GLU A 13 12.57 6.23 0.18
N VAL A 14 11.97 7.23 -0.46
CA VAL A 14 10.55 7.55 -0.21
C VAL A 14 9.66 6.38 -0.62
N PHE A 15 9.92 5.79 -1.79
CA PHE A 15 9.16 4.63 -2.25
C PHE A 15 9.26 3.48 -1.26
N ARG A 16 10.46 3.21 -0.76
CA ARG A 16 10.68 2.15 0.22
C ARG A 16 9.90 2.39 1.50
N LYS A 17 9.90 3.63 1.99
CA LYS A 17 9.14 3.98 3.19
C LYS A 17 7.63 3.79 2.98
N LEU A 18 7.13 4.22 1.84
CA LEU A 18 5.71 4.03 1.51
C LEU A 18 5.35 2.55 1.45
N ALA A 19 6.23 1.74 0.86
CA ALA A 19 6.02 0.30 0.77
C ALA A 19 5.99 -0.36 2.16
N GLN A 20 6.86 0.08 3.06
CA GLN A 20 6.90 -0.42 4.42
C GLN A 20 5.62 -0.07 5.18
N GLU A 21 5.16 1.16 5.06
CA GLU A 21 3.90 1.58 5.68
C GLU A 21 2.72 0.79 5.12
N HIS A 22 2.70 0.61 3.81
CA HIS A 22 1.66 -0.18 3.15
C HIS A 22 1.61 -1.59 3.72
N THR A 23 2.76 -2.21 3.90
CA THR A 23 2.86 -3.54 4.49
C THR A 23 2.33 -3.56 5.92
N GLN A 24 2.67 -2.55 6.72
CA GLN A 24 2.19 -2.46 8.09
C GLN A 24 0.67 -2.36 8.15
N TYR A 25 0.08 -1.55 7.29
CA TYR A 25 -1.37 -1.42 7.23
C TYR A 25 -2.03 -2.72 6.78
N GLU A 26 -1.42 -3.41 5.82
CA GLU A 26 -1.93 -4.70 5.38
C GLU A 26 -1.92 -5.74 6.50
N GLN A 27 -0.84 -5.77 7.28
CA GLN A 27 -0.72 -6.71 8.40
C GLN A 27 -1.79 -6.43 9.46
N ARG A 28 -2.02 -5.15 9.76
CA ARG A 28 -3.04 -4.79 10.73
C ARG A 28 -4.44 -5.12 10.23
N LEU A 29 -4.72 -4.82 8.95
CA LEU A 29 -5.99 -5.18 8.33
C LEU A 29 -6.22 -6.70 8.36
N ASP A 30 -5.19 -7.46 8.03
CA ASP A 30 -5.26 -8.92 8.07
C ASP A 30 -5.61 -9.40 9.47
N SER A 31 -4.96 -8.82 10.48
CA SER A 31 -5.22 -9.13 11.86
C SER A 31 -6.68 -8.87 12.25
N LEU A 32 -7.24 -7.74 11.78
CA LEU A 32 -8.65 -7.41 12.04
C LEU A 32 -9.58 -8.38 11.34
N LEU A 33 -9.26 -8.78 10.10
CA LEU A 33 -10.08 -9.69 9.32
C LEU A 33 -10.16 -11.09 9.94
N HIS A 34 -9.16 -11.47 10.73
CA HIS A 34 -9.15 -12.76 11.41
C HIS A 34 -9.93 -12.77 12.71
N LYS A 35 -10.39 -11.62 13.15
CA LYS A 35 -11.23 -11.53 14.35
C LYS A 35 -12.66 -11.92 14.02
N ARG A 36 -13.26 -12.66 14.94
CA ARG A 36 -14.64 -13.08 14.79
C ARG A 36 -15.61 -11.90 14.89
N TYR A 37 -15.31 -10.99 15.80
CA TYR A 37 -16.11 -9.79 16.03
C TYR A 37 -15.19 -8.60 16.16
N LEU A 38 -15.55 -7.52 15.52
CA LEU A 38 -14.84 -6.26 15.66
C LEU A 38 -15.61 -5.35 16.60
N THR A 39 -14.88 -4.68 17.49
CA THR A 39 -15.45 -3.59 18.27
C THR A 39 -15.75 -2.41 17.34
N ASP A 40 -16.53 -1.46 17.82
CA ASP A 40 -16.82 -0.27 17.02
C ASP A 40 -15.55 0.50 16.67
N ASP A 41 -14.61 0.59 17.61
CA ASP A 41 -13.32 1.22 17.36
C ASP A 41 -12.52 0.49 16.30
N GLU A 42 -12.57 -0.84 16.31
CA GLU A 42 -11.88 -1.65 15.32
C GLU A 42 -12.50 -1.52 13.94
N LYS A 43 -13.82 -1.37 13.86
CA LYS A 43 -14.49 -1.11 12.58
C LYS A 43 -14.08 0.22 12.00
N LEU A 44 -13.93 1.25 12.83
CA LEU A 44 -13.44 2.54 12.41
C LEU A 44 -11.98 2.45 11.95
N GLU A 45 -11.17 1.70 12.68
CA GLU A 45 -9.78 1.47 12.32
C GLU A 45 -9.69 0.80 10.95
N GLU A 46 -10.51 -0.20 10.70
CA GLU A 46 -10.54 -0.90 9.42
C GLU A 46 -10.79 0.07 8.26
N VAL A 47 -11.78 0.93 8.41
CA VAL A 47 -12.11 1.91 7.37
C VAL A 47 -10.95 2.86 7.14
N ARG A 48 -10.33 3.35 8.22
CA ARG A 48 -9.19 4.27 8.13
C ARG A 48 -8.00 3.62 7.45
N LEU A 49 -7.70 2.38 7.83
CA LEU A 49 -6.57 1.65 7.27
C LEU A 49 -6.76 1.41 5.77
N LYS A 50 -7.96 1.09 5.34
CA LYS A 50 -8.25 0.89 3.92
C LYS A 50 -8.03 2.18 3.13
N LYS A 51 -8.45 3.31 3.68
CA LYS A 51 -8.23 4.61 3.03
C LYS A 51 -6.76 4.98 2.98
N LEU A 52 -6.03 4.77 4.08
CA LEU A 52 -4.60 5.06 4.15
C LEU A 52 -3.82 4.16 3.19
N LYS A 53 -4.16 2.89 3.15
CA LYS A 53 -3.54 1.93 2.26
C LYS A 53 -3.72 2.34 0.80
N LEU A 54 -4.91 2.75 0.42
CA LEU A 54 -5.20 3.20 -0.93
C LEU A 54 -4.40 4.46 -1.27
N ARG A 55 -4.32 5.39 -0.32
CA ARG A 55 -3.55 6.63 -0.51
C ARG A 55 -2.06 6.33 -0.72
N LEU A 56 -1.50 5.42 0.07
CA LEU A 56 -0.11 5.01 -0.09
C LEU A 56 0.12 4.35 -1.45
N LYS A 57 -0.80 3.51 -1.85
CA LYS A 57 -0.72 2.83 -3.14
C LYS A 57 -0.70 3.85 -4.29
N ASP A 58 -1.56 4.86 -4.21
CA ASP A 58 -1.61 5.92 -5.23
C ASP A 58 -0.27 6.68 -5.29
N GLN A 59 0.31 6.98 -4.13
CA GLN A 59 1.61 7.66 -4.08
C GLN A 59 2.71 6.80 -4.67
N MET A 60 2.72 5.51 -4.35
CA MET A 60 3.69 4.57 -4.89
C MET A 60 3.56 4.46 -6.41
N GLU A 61 2.35 4.40 -6.93
CA GLU A 61 2.11 4.34 -8.36
C GLU A 61 2.58 5.61 -9.07
N SER A 62 2.39 6.75 -8.42
CA SER A 62 2.86 8.03 -8.97
C SER A 62 4.38 8.04 -9.11
N ILE A 63 5.08 7.60 -8.08
CA ILE A 63 6.55 7.50 -8.12
C ILE A 63 6.99 6.50 -9.19
N ALA A 64 6.34 5.35 -9.23
CA ALA A 64 6.68 4.32 -10.20
C ALA A 64 6.54 4.84 -11.63
N ARG A 65 5.49 5.60 -11.89
CA ARG A 65 5.30 6.19 -13.23
C ARG A 65 6.37 7.19 -13.59
N GLU A 66 6.82 8.00 -12.62
CA GLU A 66 7.91 8.95 -12.86
C GLU A 66 9.19 8.25 -13.28
N PHE A 67 9.43 7.07 -12.75
CA PHE A 67 10.65 6.31 -13.04
C PHE A 67 10.45 5.26 -14.12
N GLY A 68 9.32 5.30 -14.82
CA GLY A 68 9.06 4.40 -15.94
C GLY A 68 8.81 2.96 -15.54
N VAL A 69 8.44 2.71 -14.30
CA VAL A 69 8.09 1.38 -13.86
C VAL A 69 6.67 1.06 -14.31
N HIS A 70 6.53 -0.09 -14.94
CA HIS A 70 5.21 -0.56 -15.31
C HIS A 70 4.52 -1.14 -14.08
N VAL A 71 3.50 -0.46 -13.62
CA VAL A 71 2.70 -0.93 -12.49
C VAL A 71 1.43 -1.53 -13.06
N GLN A 72 1.29 -2.81 -12.86
CA GLN A 72 0.09 -3.50 -13.25
C GLN A 72 -1.01 -3.19 -12.26
N GLN A 73 -2.01 -2.50 -12.70
CA GLN A 73 -3.17 -2.23 -11.86
C GLN A 73 -4.19 -3.31 -12.06
N SER A 74 -4.53 -3.97 -10.99
CA SER A 74 -5.57 -4.98 -11.01
C SER A 74 -6.93 -4.38 -10.72
N HIS A 75 -7.13 -3.15 -11.08
CA HIS A 75 -8.43 -2.56 -10.89
C HIS A 75 -9.36 -3.00 -12.00
N VAL A 76 -10.59 -3.12 -11.66
CA VAL A 76 -11.65 -3.35 -12.62
C VAL A 76 -12.34 -2.03 -12.80
N ALA A 77 -12.35 -1.58 -14.02
CA ALA A 77 -13.01 -0.33 -14.31
C ALA A 77 -14.52 -0.45 -14.11
#